data_51df959af77f1aebdb5e12a28d9bad34
#
_entry.id   51df959af77f1aebdb5e12a28d9bad34
#
_cell.length_a   1.000
_cell.length_b   1.000
_cell.length_c   1.000
_cell.angle_alpha   90.00
_cell.angle_beta   90.00
_cell.angle_gamma   90.00
#
_symmetry.space_group_name_H-M   'P 1'
#
loop_
_entity.id
_entity.type
_entity.pdbx_description
1 polymer ?
#
loop_
_entity_poly.entity_id
_entity_poly.type
_entity_poly.pdbx_seq_one_letter_code
_entity_poly.pdbx_strand_id
1 'polypeptide(L)'
;MRRKAIALFLIVLIGSLGMACSSTVSEKKGEPGKAEEKGSTPYGAKYYSFEDILIPGELNYQPKDSVVYETPRFKMGWMVFTKWRLDQDSLIEFFTYHMEKDNWKVVSSFKGKESLLNFSKPDKTCTMKITESWLGKTRVEIRVGFLGEKNM
;
A
#
# COMPACT_ATOMS: atom_id res chain seq x y z
N MET A 1 32.74 -1.66 -48.40
CA MET A 1 32.31 -1.01 -49.67
C MET A 1 30.88 -0.51 -49.51
N ARG A 2 30.67 0.77 -49.86
CA ARG A 2 29.43 1.50 -50.17
C ARG A 2 28.47 1.72 -48.98
N ARG A 3 28.47 2.89 -48.35
CA ARG A 3 28.13 4.29 -48.79
C ARG A 3 26.62 4.53 -48.82
N LYS A 4 26.22 5.43 -47.88
CA LYS A 4 25.40 6.66 -48.04
C LYS A 4 23.89 6.46 -48.31
N ALA A 5 23.02 7.07 -47.52
CA ALA A 5 22.53 8.40 -47.87
C ALA A 5 21.75 9.03 -46.66
N ILE A 6 22.10 10.26 -46.43
CA ILE A 6 21.52 11.30 -45.62
C ILE A 6 20.28 11.82 -46.37
N ALA A 7 19.20 12.05 -45.69
CA ALA A 7 18.18 12.98 -46.15
C ALA A 7 17.70 13.85 -44.96
N LEU A 8 18.25 15.03 -44.94
CA LEU A 8 17.77 16.21 -44.25
C LEU A 8 16.41 16.61 -44.85
N PHE A 9 15.42 16.91 -44.03
CA PHE A 9 14.37 17.85 -44.42
C PHE A 9 14.13 18.81 -43.27
N LEU A 10 14.37 20.03 -43.64
CA LEU A 10 14.34 21.30 -42.89
C LEU A 10 13.00 21.99 -43.16
N ILE A 11 12.52 22.71 -42.15
CA ILE A 11 11.68 23.95 -42.21
C ILE A 11 10.17 23.74 -42.49
N VAL A 12 9.31 24.21 -41.58
CA VAL A 12 8.61 25.52 -41.71
C VAL A 12 8.06 25.96 -40.36
N LEU A 13 8.42 27.15 -40.01
CA LEU A 13 7.97 28.07 -38.98
C LEU A 13 6.75 28.85 -39.50
N ILE A 14 5.68 28.95 -38.76
CA ILE A 14 4.67 30.03 -38.76
C ILE A 14 3.84 29.78 -37.47
N GLY A 15 3.79 30.53 -36.41
CA GLY A 15 3.57 31.98 -36.31
C GLY A 15 2.10 32.35 -36.33
N SER A 16 1.40 32.41 -35.15
CA SER A 16 0.43 33.49 -34.96
C SER A 16 -0.09 33.55 -33.52
N LEU A 17 -0.08 34.77 -33.08
CA LEU A 17 -0.60 35.38 -31.87
C LEU A 17 -2.12 35.22 -31.70
N GLY A 18 -2.53 35.35 -30.44
CA GLY A 18 -3.83 35.95 -30.08
C GLY A 18 -4.70 34.99 -29.27
N MET A 19 -5.19 35.24 -28.13
CA MET A 19 -5.79 36.38 -27.50
C MET A 19 -6.14 36.00 -26.06
N ALA A 20 -5.89 36.86 -25.14
CA ALA A 20 -6.37 36.87 -23.77
C ALA A 20 -7.90 37.09 -23.72
N CYS A 21 -8.55 36.43 -22.75
CA CYS A 21 -9.76 36.89 -22.08
C CYS A 21 -9.77 36.17 -20.75
N SER A 22 -9.44 36.84 -19.65
CA SER A 22 -10.26 37.71 -18.83
C SER A 22 -11.30 36.97 -17.99
N SER A 23 -10.92 36.80 -16.72
CA SER A 23 -11.71 36.98 -15.48
C SER A 23 -13.19 36.61 -15.47
N THR A 24 -13.55 35.70 -14.58
CA THR A 24 -14.67 36.00 -13.69
C THR A 24 -14.39 35.39 -12.30
N VAL A 25 -14.03 36.24 -11.37
CA VAL A 25 -14.10 36.03 -9.94
C VAL A 25 -15.57 35.95 -9.58
N SER A 26 -15.99 34.79 -9.06
CA SER A 26 -17.25 34.68 -8.32
C SER A 26 -16.88 34.25 -6.90
N GLU A 27 -16.76 35.24 -6.08
CA GLU A 27 -16.68 35.18 -4.64
C GLU A 27 -17.99 34.59 -4.10
N LYS A 28 -17.95 33.34 -3.66
CA LYS A 28 -19.01 32.78 -2.84
C LYS A 28 -18.43 32.41 -1.47
N LYS A 29 -18.64 33.35 -0.56
CA LYS A 29 -18.47 33.23 0.87
C LYS A 29 -19.31 32.05 1.37
N GLY A 30 -18.66 31.00 1.85
CA GLY A 30 -19.28 29.82 2.47
C GLY A 30 -18.34 29.25 3.52
N GLU A 31 -18.83 29.15 4.70
CA GLU A 31 -18.30 28.74 6.00
C GLU A 31 -17.15 27.72 6.01
N PRO A 32 -16.29 27.74 7.05
CA PRO A 32 -15.24 26.74 7.23
C PRO A 32 -15.87 25.45 7.75
N GLY A 33 -16.31 24.60 6.83
CA GLY A 33 -16.59 23.21 7.11
C GLY A 33 -15.29 22.52 7.43
N LYS A 34 -15.20 22.04 8.67
CA LYS A 34 -14.15 21.17 9.21
C LYS A 34 -13.90 20.03 8.23
N ALA A 35 -12.87 20.19 7.39
CA ALA A 35 -12.36 19.12 6.56
C ALA A 35 -11.72 18.10 7.52
N GLU A 36 -12.40 17.01 7.77
CA GLU A 36 -11.76 15.79 8.24
C GLU A 36 -10.72 15.43 7.18
N GLU A 37 -9.47 15.55 7.55
CA GLU A 37 -8.33 15.03 6.82
C GLU A 37 -8.46 13.51 6.80
N LYS A 38 -9.24 13.01 5.86
CA LYS A 38 -9.25 11.60 5.48
C LYS A 38 -7.90 11.35 4.85
N GLY A 39 -6.94 10.89 5.67
CA GLY A 39 -5.58 10.61 5.26
C GLY A 39 -5.61 9.84 3.94
N SER A 40 -4.98 10.40 2.93
CA SER A 40 -4.88 9.78 1.61
C SER A 40 -4.22 8.42 1.77
N THR A 41 -4.99 7.34 1.58
CA THR A 41 -4.42 6.01 1.46
C THR A 41 -3.48 6.00 0.25
N PRO A 42 -2.31 5.36 0.34
CA PRO A 42 -1.41 5.21 -0.80
C PRO A 42 -2.18 4.64 -1.99
N TYR A 43 -1.85 5.10 -3.20
CA TYR A 43 -2.57 4.75 -4.43
C TYR A 43 -2.84 3.24 -4.53
N GLY A 44 -4.12 2.86 -4.55
CA GLY A 44 -4.56 1.47 -4.67
C GLY A 44 -4.48 0.63 -3.39
N ALA A 45 -3.96 1.14 -2.27
CA ALA A 45 -3.95 0.39 -1.00
C ALA A 45 -5.35 0.25 -0.44
N LYS A 46 -5.65 -0.89 0.16
CA LYS A 46 -6.99 -1.20 0.68
C LYS A 46 -6.95 -2.16 1.87
N TYR A 47 -7.98 -2.08 2.69
CA TYR A 47 -8.25 -3.08 3.72
C TYR A 47 -8.96 -4.30 3.11
N TYR A 48 -8.64 -5.47 3.63
CA TYR A 48 -9.29 -6.73 3.26
C TYR A 48 -10.18 -7.22 4.40
N SER A 49 -9.95 -8.43 4.87
CA SER A 49 -10.73 -9.00 5.98
C SER A 49 -10.49 -8.31 7.31
N PHE A 50 -9.34 -7.67 7.51
CA PHE A 50 -9.01 -6.91 8.73
C PHE A 50 -9.00 -5.41 8.41
N GLU A 51 -9.84 -4.65 9.13
CA GLU A 51 -10.08 -3.22 8.89
C GLU A 51 -8.96 -2.32 9.40
N ASP A 52 -8.00 -2.89 10.11
CA ASP A 52 -6.86 -2.22 10.71
C ASP A 52 -5.51 -2.75 10.19
N ILE A 53 -5.52 -3.38 9.03
CA ILE A 53 -4.32 -3.83 8.32
C ILE A 53 -4.43 -3.38 6.86
N LEU A 54 -3.77 -2.28 6.55
CA LEU A 54 -3.73 -1.74 5.19
C LEU A 54 -2.79 -2.58 4.32
N ILE A 55 -3.23 -2.94 3.13
CA ILE A 55 -2.49 -3.76 2.17
C ILE A 55 -2.09 -2.92 0.96
N PRO A 56 -0.82 -2.92 0.54
CA PRO A 56 -0.39 -2.26 -0.70
C PRO A 56 -1.20 -2.72 -1.91
N GLY A 57 -1.60 -1.78 -2.76
CA GLY A 57 -2.44 -2.07 -3.93
C GLY A 57 -1.78 -2.97 -4.98
N GLU A 58 -0.45 -3.04 -4.96
CA GLU A 58 0.32 -3.89 -5.88
C GLU A 58 0.25 -5.38 -5.53
N LEU A 59 -0.08 -5.73 -4.28
CA LEU A 59 -0.13 -7.12 -3.81
C LEU A 59 -1.39 -7.83 -4.32
N ASN A 60 -1.22 -9.02 -4.86
CA ASN A 60 -2.31 -9.88 -5.34
C ASN A 60 -2.72 -10.85 -4.24
N TYR A 61 -3.97 -10.74 -3.79
CA TYR A 61 -4.56 -11.64 -2.79
C TYR A 61 -4.65 -13.08 -3.30
N GLN A 62 -4.32 -14.05 -2.43
CA GLN A 62 -4.38 -15.48 -2.72
C GLN A 62 -5.48 -16.13 -1.87
N PRO A 63 -6.74 -16.15 -2.31
CA PRO A 63 -7.85 -16.66 -1.50
C PRO A 63 -7.75 -18.15 -1.18
N LYS A 64 -7.14 -18.95 -2.06
CA LYS A 64 -6.94 -20.39 -1.83
C LYS A 64 -5.95 -20.71 -0.71
N ASP A 65 -5.03 -19.78 -0.44
CA ASP A 65 -3.99 -19.90 0.58
C ASP A 65 -4.35 -19.14 1.87
N SER A 66 -5.51 -18.50 1.89
CA SER A 66 -5.96 -17.63 2.98
C SER A 66 -7.15 -18.24 3.71
N VAL A 67 -7.20 -18.05 5.02
CA VAL A 67 -8.32 -18.47 5.86
C VAL A 67 -8.59 -17.39 6.90
N VAL A 68 -9.82 -16.93 6.97
CA VAL A 68 -10.28 -15.99 8.01
C VAL A 68 -11.47 -16.58 8.72
N TYR A 69 -11.37 -16.64 10.02
CA TYR A 69 -12.43 -17.07 10.92
C TYR A 69 -12.96 -15.86 11.67
N GLU A 70 -14.27 -15.66 11.59
CA GLU A 70 -14.96 -14.51 12.17
C GLU A 70 -16.10 -14.95 13.05
N THR A 71 -16.17 -14.35 14.24
CA THR A 71 -17.25 -14.51 15.20
C THR A 71 -17.72 -13.12 15.64
N PRO A 72 -18.88 -12.99 16.33
CA PRO A 72 -19.29 -11.71 16.90
C PRO A 72 -18.30 -11.09 17.91
N ARG A 73 -17.39 -11.89 18.48
CA ARG A 73 -16.45 -11.44 19.51
C ARG A 73 -15.04 -11.18 18.99
N PHE A 74 -14.59 -11.93 17.99
CA PHE A 74 -13.24 -11.79 17.45
C PHE A 74 -13.13 -12.25 16.02
N LYS A 75 -12.10 -11.76 15.35
CA LYS A 75 -11.70 -12.16 14.00
C LYS A 75 -10.23 -12.54 14.02
N MET A 76 -9.89 -13.71 13.48
CA MET A 76 -8.54 -14.23 13.40
C MET A 76 -8.32 -15.02 12.09
N GLY A 77 -7.07 -15.29 11.77
CA GLY A 77 -6.74 -16.08 10.57
C GLY A 77 -5.46 -15.61 9.90
N TRP A 78 -5.30 -16.01 8.67
CA TRP A 78 -4.17 -15.57 7.85
C TRP A 78 -4.60 -15.22 6.43
N MET A 79 -3.92 -14.25 5.87
CA MET A 79 -4.06 -13.81 4.48
C MET A 79 -2.71 -13.94 3.79
N VAL A 80 -2.76 -14.38 2.54
CA VAL A 80 -1.58 -14.53 1.71
C VAL A 80 -1.69 -13.66 0.48
N PHE A 81 -0.59 -12.98 0.18
CA PHE A 81 -0.46 -12.12 -0.99
C PHE A 81 0.82 -12.44 -1.74
N THR A 82 0.84 -12.19 -3.03
CA THR A 82 2.03 -12.37 -3.85
C THR A 82 2.19 -11.24 -4.87
N LYS A 83 3.44 -10.96 -5.23
CA LYS A 83 3.79 -10.04 -6.34
C LYS A 83 5.14 -10.42 -6.91
N TRP A 84 5.33 -10.15 -8.20
CA TRP A 84 6.64 -10.27 -8.83
C TRP A 84 7.46 -8.99 -8.66
N ARG A 85 8.75 -9.14 -8.34
CA ARG A 85 9.72 -8.03 -8.28
C ARG A 85 9.29 -6.87 -7.38
N LEU A 86 8.74 -7.18 -6.24
CA LEU A 86 8.40 -6.18 -5.23
C LEU A 86 9.48 -6.16 -4.16
N ASP A 87 10.03 -4.97 -3.93
CA ASP A 87 11.09 -4.76 -2.97
C ASP A 87 10.65 -5.05 -1.54
N GLN A 88 11.44 -5.84 -0.84
CA GLN A 88 11.14 -6.30 0.52
C GLN A 88 11.24 -5.16 1.55
N ASP A 89 12.23 -4.27 1.39
CA ASP A 89 12.41 -3.16 2.32
C ASP A 89 11.27 -2.15 2.22
N SER A 90 10.81 -1.83 1.01
CA SER A 90 9.64 -0.99 0.79
C SER A 90 8.37 -1.56 1.43
N LEU A 91 8.19 -2.88 1.40
CA LEU A 91 7.07 -3.53 2.08
C LEU A 91 7.18 -3.44 3.61
N ILE A 92 8.38 -3.61 4.16
CA ILE A 92 8.62 -3.50 5.60
C ILE A 92 8.30 -2.07 6.07
N GLU A 93 8.78 -1.05 5.36
CA GLU A 93 8.51 0.35 5.67
C GLU A 93 7.02 0.67 5.57
N PHE A 94 6.35 0.23 4.51
CA PHE A 94 4.92 0.41 4.33
C PHE A 94 4.13 -0.18 5.49
N PHE A 95 4.35 -1.46 5.81
CA PHE A 95 3.62 -2.12 6.88
C PHE A 95 3.94 -1.52 8.24
N THR A 96 5.20 -1.23 8.55
CA THR A 96 5.55 -0.61 9.84
C THR A 96 4.82 0.72 10.01
N TYR A 97 4.89 1.60 9.02
CA TYR A 97 4.24 2.91 9.07
C TYR A 97 2.72 2.82 9.24
N HIS A 98 2.06 1.99 8.42
CA HIS A 98 0.60 1.92 8.44
C HIS A 98 0.05 1.16 9.65
N MET A 99 0.76 0.15 10.13
CA MET A 99 0.39 -0.57 11.36
C MET A 99 0.45 0.36 12.58
N GLU A 100 1.50 1.18 12.71
CA GLU A 100 1.60 2.17 13.77
C GLU A 100 0.47 3.21 13.69
N LYS A 101 0.15 3.68 12.48
CA LYS A 101 -0.96 4.60 12.23
C LYS A 101 -2.32 4.00 12.63
N ASP A 102 -2.49 2.70 12.46
CA ASP A 102 -3.69 1.95 12.85
C ASP A 102 -3.62 1.44 14.31
N ASN A 103 -2.76 2.06 15.15
CA ASN A 103 -2.60 1.79 16.59
C ASN A 103 -2.07 0.40 16.93
N TRP A 104 -1.32 -0.24 16.04
CA TRP A 104 -0.53 -1.41 16.35
C TRP A 104 0.81 -1.00 16.97
N LYS A 105 1.27 -1.75 17.98
CA LYS A 105 2.60 -1.59 18.55
C LYS A 105 3.56 -2.58 17.89
N VAL A 106 4.70 -2.08 17.43
CA VAL A 106 5.79 -2.95 16.95
C VAL A 106 6.36 -3.73 18.14
N VAL A 107 6.36 -5.04 18.07
CA VAL A 107 6.95 -5.94 19.07
C VAL A 107 8.37 -6.30 18.68
N SER A 108 8.56 -6.69 17.41
CA SER A 108 9.88 -7.02 16.86
C SER A 108 9.85 -6.97 15.33
N SER A 109 11.02 -6.69 14.77
CA SER A 109 11.25 -6.70 13.33
C SER A 109 12.59 -7.39 13.05
N PHE A 110 12.56 -8.44 12.25
CA PHE A 110 13.74 -9.16 11.79
C PHE A 110 13.83 -9.06 10.28
N LYS A 111 14.96 -8.57 9.79
CA LYS A 111 15.26 -8.49 8.36
C LYS A 111 16.23 -9.60 7.96
N GLY A 112 15.97 -10.27 6.84
CA GLY A 112 16.84 -11.32 6.32
C GLY A 112 16.27 -11.90 5.02
N LYS A 113 16.70 -13.10 4.67
CA LYS A 113 16.14 -13.86 3.55
C LYS A 113 14.62 -14.06 3.70
N GLU A 114 14.19 -14.24 4.94
CA GLU A 114 12.81 -14.15 5.38
C GLU A 114 12.73 -13.01 6.38
N SER A 115 11.88 -12.02 6.15
CA SER A 115 11.64 -10.95 7.10
C SER A 115 10.38 -11.23 7.90
N LEU A 116 10.45 -10.94 9.20
CA LEU A 116 9.34 -11.13 10.14
C LEU A 116 9.06 -9.82 10.86
N LEU A 117 7.83 -9.37 10.80
CA LEU A 117 7.32 -8.23 11.55
C LEU A 117 6.26 -8.72 12.52
N ASN A 118 6.40 -8.39 13.79
CA ASN A 118 5.45 -8.73 14.82
C ASN A 118 4.86 -7.47 15.44
N PHE A 119 3.56 -7.42 15.49
CA PHE A 119 2.78 -6.31 16.03
C PHE A 119 1.78 -6.82 17.07
N SER A 120 1.38 -5.94 17.99
CA SER A 120 0.39 -6.24 19.00
C SER A 120 -0.59 -5.09 19.22
N LYS A 121 -1.81 -5.46 19.57
CA LYS A 121 -2.84 -4.65 20.20
C LYS A 121 -3.24 -5.30 21.52
N PRO A 122 -4.05 -4.65 22.38
CA PRO A 122 -4.46 -5.23 23.66
C PRO A 122 -5.15 -6.59 23.54
N ASP A 123 -5.89 -6.79 22.46
CA ASP A 123 -6.77 -7.95 22.21
C ASP A 123 -6.24 -8.92 21.16
N LYS A 124 -5.21 -8.54 20.38
CA LYS A 124 -4.76 -9.36 19.26
C LYS A 124 -3.28 -9.13 18.89
N THR A 125 -2.72 -10.08 18.18
CA THR A 125 -1.38 -10.02 17.60
C THR A 125 -1.44 -10.15 16.10
N CYS A 126 -0.44 -9.58 15.42
CA CYS A 126 -0.25 -9.74 13.98
C CYS A 126 1.21 -10.09 13.70
N THR A 127 1.43 -11.19 12.99
CA THR A 127 2.74 -11.56 12.46
C THR A 127 2.71 -11.50 10.95
N MET A 128 3.62 -10.73 10.37
CA MET A 128 3.80 -10.65 8.92
C MET A 128 5.12 -11.29 8.55
N LYS A 129 5.06 -12.25 7.62
CA LYS A 129 6.23 -12.91 7.04
C LYS A 129 6.35 -12.48 5.58
N ILE A 130 7.50 -11.92 5.22
CA ILE A 130 7.81 -11.51 3.85
C ILE A 130 8.97 -12.36 3.36
N THR A 131 8.75 -13.07 2.25
CA THR A 131 9.75 -13.94 1.63
C THR A 131 9.85 -13.64 0.15
N GLU A 132 11.08 -13.69 -0.36
CA GLU A 132 11.33 -13.61 -1.79
C GLU A 132 11.87 -14.95 -2.29
N SER A 133 11.25 -15.49 -3.33
CA SER A 133 11.75 -16.68 -3.98
C SER A 133 12.98 -16.35 -4.85
N TRP A 134 13.79 -17.34 -5.15
CA TRP A 134 14.97 -17.19 -6.04
C TRP A 134 14.59 -16.70 -7.45
N LEU A 135 13.34 -16.84 -7.87
CA LEU A 135 12.79 -16.31 -9.13
C LEU A 135 12.33 -14.84 -9.03
N GLY A 136 12.43 -14.21 -7.85
CA GLY A 136 11.98 -12.83 -7.64
C GLY A 136 10.46 -12.68 -7.40
N LYS A 137 9.78 -13.76 -6.99
CA LYS A 137 8.38 -13.67 -6.55
C LYS A 137 8.36 -13.43 -5.05
N THR A 138 7.80 -12.30 -4.64
CA THR A 138 7.58 -11.92 -3.25
C THR A 138 6.27 -12.51 -2.76
N ARG A 139 6.29 -13.12 -1.57
CA ARG A 139 5.12 -13.65 -0.85
C ARG A 139 5.04 -12.97 0.52
N VAL A 140 3.87 -12.46 0.84
CA VAL A 140 3.54 -11.86 2.13
C VAL A 140 2.47 -12.70 2.80
N GLU A 141 2.76 -13.20 3.99
CA GLU A 141 1.81 -13.91 4.84
C GLU A 141 1.51 -13.04 6.07
N ILE A 142 0.25 -12.70 6.27
CA ILE A 142 -0.23 -11.90 7.41
C ILE A 142 -1.09 -12.81 8.27
N ARG A 143 -0.66 -13.03 9.51
CA ARG A 143 -1.35 -13.89 10.48
C ARG A 143 -1.84 -13.05 11.64
N VAL A 144 -3.12 -13.07 11.89
CA VAL A 144 -3.77 -12.38 13.01
C VAL A 144 -4.29 -13.41 14.00
N GLY A 145 -3.84 -13.30 15.24
CA GLY A 145 -4.27 -14.11 16.35
C GLY A 145 -4.99 -13.27 17.40
N PHE A 146 -6.03 -13.83 18.01
CA PHE A 146 -6.72 -13.23 19.14
C PHE A 146 -5.98 -13.59 20.44
N LEU A 147 -5.74 -12.59 21.27
CA LEU A 147 -5.30 -12.78 22.65
C LEU A 147 -6.56 -12.86 23.49
N GLY A 148 -6.95 -14.06 23.92
CA GLY A 148 -8.06 -14.21 24.86
C GLY A 148 -7.92 -13.30 26.07
N GLU A 149 -9.02 -12.95 26.72
CA GLU A 149 -9.00 -12.22 27.99
C GLU A 149 -8.09 -12.97 28.97
N LYS A 150 -7.03 -12.29 29.42
CA LYS A 150 -6.19 -12.80 30.48
C LYS A 150 -7.03 -12.71 31.76
N ASN A 151 -7.70 -13.81 32.13
CA ASN A 151 -8.29 -13.93 33.45
C ASN A 151 -7.16 -13.81 34.50
N MET A 152 -7.05 -12.63 35.08
CA MET A 152 -6.26 -12.38 36.27
C MET A 152 -7.10 -12.70 37.50
#